data_cd9bed14cde18d1498159685fe39fa8d
#
_entry.id   cd9bed14cde18d1498159685fe39fa8d
#
_cell.length_a   1.000
_cell.length_b   1.000
_cell.length_c   1.000
_cell.angle_alpha   90.00
_cell.angle_beta   90.00
_cell.angle_gamma   90.00
#
_symmetry.space_group_name_H-M   'P 1'
#
loop_
_entity.id
_entity.type
_entity.pdbx_description
1 polymer ?
#
loop_
_entity_poly.entity_id
_entity_poly.type
_entity_poly.pdbx_seq_one_letter_code
_entity_poly.pdbx_strand_id
1 'polypeptide(L)'
;MVVGPLIAQEEAPTFREDQIYLSIAYPYFSDAPNTLIQNKLSYAFSFGFVRDMPINKQRSLAVGIGLGYDQATIYNNNLFTYAGNNISATVIEGGYQQNYLRMQSLAVPLELRWRNATETKHAFWRIHTGVSVHFPMQFKSYNQTPTGQINTAKLPSKGTILRLNVHFGFNTWNISIAHDLQPWAV
;
A
#
# COMPACT_ATOMS: atom_id res chain seq x y z
N MET A 1 -64.39 4.13 -2.28
CA MET A 1 -63.04 3.92 -1.69
C MET A 1 -62.16 3.39 -2.82
N VAL A 2 -61.40 4.28 -3.47
CA VAL A 2 -60.53 3.93 -4.62
C VAL A 2 -59.14 3.70 -4.08
N VAL A 3 -58.69 2.47 -4.07
CA VAL A 3 -57.29 2.13 -3.71
C VAL A 3 -56.46 2.27 -4.99
N GLY A 4 -55.69 3.34 -5.09
CA GLY A 4 -54.72 3.51 -6.17
C GLY A 4 -53.54 2.52 -6.02
N PRO A 5 -52.93 2.08 -7.13
CA PRO A 5 -51.80 1.19 -7.06
C PRO A 5 -50.59 1.92 -6.44
N LEU A 6 -50.01 1.38 -5.37
CA LEU A 6 -48.71 1.71 -4.89
C LEU A 6 -47.67 1.31 -5.97
N ILE A 7 -47.24 2.30 -6.74
CA ILE A 7 -46.07 2.11 -7.62
C ILE A 7 -44.85 2.05 -6.69
N ALA A 8 -44.38 0.88 -6.39
CA ALA A 8 -43.05 0.71 -5.84
C ALA A 8 -42.08 1.33 -6.84
N GLN A 9 -41.45 2.43 -6.48
CA GLN A 9 -40.29 2.94 -7.22
C GLN A 9 -39.21 1.85 -7.12
N GLU A 10 -38.99 1.12 -8.19
CA GLU A 10 -37.79 0.34 -8.37
C GLU A 10 -36.62 1.32 -8.32
N GLU A 11 -35.94 1.41 -7.18
CA GLU A 11 -34.66 2.08 -7.11
C GLU A 11 -33.72 1.40 -8.12
N ALA A 12 -33.31 2.14 -9.15
CA ALA A 12 -32.34 1.68 -10.12
C ALA A 12 -31.12 1.10 -9.38
N PRO A 13 -30.65 -0.09 -9.75
CA PRO A 13 -29.59 -0.77 -9.06
C PRO A 13 -28.38 0.17 -8.89
N THR A 14 -28.01 0.43 -7.64
CA THR A 14 -26.93 1.35 -7.34
C THR A 14 -25.60 0.72 -7.73
N PHE A 15 -25.09 1.07 -8.92
CA PHE A 15 -23.77 0.62 -9.37
C PHE A 15 -22.69 1.16 -8.42
N ARG A 16 -22.11 0.27 -7.60
CA ARG A 16 -21.00 0.52 -6.71
C ARG A 16 -19.85 -0.39 -7.12
N GLU A 17 -18.65 0.13 -7.13
CA GLU A 17 -17.44 -0.67 -7.39
C GLU A 17 -16.67 -0.85 -6.08
N ASP A 18 -17.28 -1.56 -5.12
CA ASP A 18 -16.55 -2.00 -3.95
C ASP A 18 -15.44 -2.96 -4.39
N GLN A 19 -14.22 -2.72 -3.99
CA GLN A 19 -13.04 -3.41 -4.51
C GLN A 19 -12.28 -4.12 -3.41
N ILE A 20 -12.08 -5.43 -3.59
CA ILE A 20 -11.02 -6.16 -2.90
C ILE A 20 -9.79 -6.09 -3.79
N TYR A 21 -8.66 -5.72 -3.24
CA TYR A 21 -7.40 -5.65 -3.97
C TYR A 21 -6.33 -6.54 -3.38
N LEU A 22 -5.48 -7.03 -4.26
CA LEU A 22 -4.23 -7.72 -3.97
C LEU A 22 -3.16 -7.06 -4.83
N SER A 23 -2.03 -6.68 -4.23
CA SER A 23 -0.96 -6.00 -4.94
C SER A 23 0.40 -6.60 -4.61
N ILE A 24 1.27 -6.62 -5.62
CA ILE A 24 2.70 -6.90 -5.48
C ILE A 24 3.43 -5.71 -6.08
N ALA A 25 4.45 -5.20 -5.39
CA ALA A 25 5.22 -4.06 -5.83
C ALA A 25 6.72 -4.25 -5.55
N TYR A 26 7.54 -3.45 -6.22
CA TYR A 26 8.97 -3.33 -5.97
C TYR A 26 9.23 -2.04 -5.17
N PRO A 27 9.52 -2.13 -3.86
CA PRO A 27 9.88 -0.98 -3.05
C PRO A 27 11.35 -0.64 -3.21
N TYR A 28 11.66 0.65 -3.27
CA TYR A 28 13.03 1.15 -3.28
C TYR A 28 13.15 2.45 -2.48
N PHE A 29 14.36 2.76 -2.01
CA PHE A 29 14.64 4.01 -1.33
C PHE A 29 15.01 5.08 -2.36
N SER A 30 14.23 6.18 -2.44
CA SER A 30 14.47 7.28 -3.36
C SER A 30 15.58 8.23 -2.90
N ASP A 31 15.71 8.41 -1.58
CA ASP A 31 16.62 9.37 -0.96
C ASP A 31 17.65 8.68 -0.05
N ALA A 32 18.12 7.51 -0.46
CA ALA A 32 19.08 6.75 0.30
C ALA A 32 20.50 7.37 0.17
N PRO A 33 21.33 7.30 1.22
CA PRO A 33 22.76 7.59 1.10
C PRO A 33 23.40 6.69 0.04
N ASN A 34 24.41 7.20 -0.68
CA ASN A 34 25.11 6.45 -1.74
C ASN A 34 25.73 5.13 -1.26
N THR A 35 25.93 4.98 0.04
CA THR A 35 26.44 3.76 0.67
C THR A 35 25.38 2.67 0.85
N LEU A 36 24.09 3.02 0.79
CA LEU A 36 23.00 2.05 0.89
C LEU A 36 22.67 1.48 -0.47
N ILE A 37 22.95 0.21 -0.67
CA ILE A 37 22.71 -0.50 -1.91
C ILE A 37 21.61 -1.56 -1.70
N GLN A 38 20.58 -1.53 -2.54
CA GLN A 38 19.59 -2.62 -2.62
C GLN A 38 20.15 -3.73 -3.50
N ASN A 39 20.70 -4.76 -2.88
CA ASN A 39 21.51 -5.80 -3.54
C ASN A 39 20.73 -7.04 -3.96
N LYS A 40 19.44 -7.12 -3.67
CA LYS A 40 18.53 -8.20 -4.07
C LYS A 40 17.16 -7.65 -4.41
N LEU A 41 16.35 -8.49 -5.07
CA LEU A 41 14.97 -8.16 -5.41
C LEU A 41 14.15 -7.92 -4.13
N SER A 42 13.85 -6.67 -3.88
CA SER A 42 12.94 -6.24 -2.82
C SER A 42 11.49 -6.43 -3.27
N TYR A 43 10.58 -6.66 -2.33
CA TYR A 43 9.17 -6.84 -2.65
C TYR A 43 8.27 -6.26 -1.57
N ALA A 44 7.12 -5.81 -2.01
CA ALA A 44 6.02 -5.44 -1.14
C ALA A 44 4.76 -6.20 -1.56
N PHE A 45 3.97 -6.54 -0.57
CA PHE A 45 2.71 -7.22 -0.73
C PHE A 45 1.64 -6.45 0.03
N SER A 46 0.50 -6.20 -0.61
CA SER A 46 -0.63 -5.56 0.04
C SER A 46 -1.95 -6.18 -0.37
N PHE A 47 -2.88 -6.19 0.57
CA PHE A 47 -4.27 -6.59 0.31
C PHE A 47 -5.21 -5.75 1.15
N GLY A 48 -6.43 -5.60 0.67
CA GLY A 48 -7.42 -4.82 1.40
C GLY A 48 -8.73 -4.68 0.65
N PHE A 49 -9.56 -3.85 1.22
CA PHE A 49 -10.88 -3.52 0.70
C PHE A 49 -11.04 -2.00 0.63
N VAL A 50 -11.60 -1.52 -0.46
CA VAL A 50 -11.97 -0.12 -0.66
C VAL A 50 -13.44 -0.04 -1.02
N ARG A 51 -14.19 0.73 -0.25
CA ARG A 51 -15.58 1.05 -0.52
C ARG A 51 -15.70 2.27 -1.41
N ASP A 52 -16.46 2.12 -2.46
CA ASP A 52 -16.69 3.14 -3.48
C ASP A 52 -17.96 3.95 -3.16
N MET A 53 -17.82 5.27 -3.11
CA MET A 53 -18.92 6.22 -2.87
C MET A 53 -19.02 7.17 -4.08
N PRO A 54 -19.89 6.88 -5.07
CA PRO A 54 -20.08 7.73 -6.23
C PRO A 54 -20.55 9.14 -5.83
N ILE A 55 -19.93 10.16 -6.42
CA ILE A 55 -20.23 11.57 -6.13
C ILE A 55 -20.94 12.29 -7.28
N ASN A 56 -21.08 11.66 -8.44
CA ASN A 56 -21.83 12.21 -9.57
C ASN A 56 -22.93 11.27 -10.06
N LYS A 57 -23.91 11.81 -10.78
CA LYS A 57 -25.06 11.04 -11.31
C LYS A 57 -24.62 9.95 -12.30
N GLN A 58 -23.62 10.20 -13.11
CA GLN A 58 -23.04 9.23 -14.06
C GLN A 58 -22.19 8.18 -13.38
N ARG A 59 -21.89 8.33 -12.08
CA ARG A 59 -21.04 7.42 -11.28
C ARG A 59 -19.64 7.19 -11.86
N SER A 60 -19.19 8.13 -12.71
CA SER A 60 -17.84 8.13 -13.27
C SER A 60 -16.79 8.69 -12.30
N LEU A 61 -17.25 9.43 -11.25
CA LEU A 61 -16.42 9.91 -10.17
C LEU A 61 -16.92 9.36 -8.83
N ALA A 62 -15.97 8.92 -8.01
CA ALA A 62 -16.27 8.41 -6.68
C ALA A 62 -15.15 8.78 -5.69
N VAL A 63 -15.48 8.76 -4.42
CA VAL A 63 -14.52 8.74 -3.32
C VAL A 63 -14.43 7.31 -2.80
N GLY A 64 -13.21 6.77 -2.70
CA GLY A 64 -12.93 5.47 -2.12
C GLY A 64 -12.33 5.63 -0.73
N ILE A 65 -12.85 4.89 0.25
CA ILE A 65 -12.25 4.74 1.57
C ILE A 65 -12.12 3.25 1.89
N GLY A 66 -11.03 2.86 2.53
CA GLY A 66 -10.80 1.45 2.75
C GLY A 66 -9.95 1.11 3.95
N LEU A 67 -9.68 -0.17 4.06
CA LEU A 67 -8.76 -0.74 5.05
C LEU A 67 -7.94 -1.82 4.36
N GLY A 68 -6.64 -1.82 4.63
CA GLY A 68 -5.71 -2.78 4.06
C GLY A 68 -4.57 -3.13 4.99
N TYR A 69 -3.81 -4.13 4.57
CA TYR A 69 -2.57 -4.55 5.18
C TYR A 69 -1.46 -4.44 4.15
N ASP A 70 -0.32 -3.92 4.57
CA ASP A 70 0.89 -3.78 3.78
C ASP A 70 2.07 -4.45 4.46
N GLN A 71 2.88 -5.18 3.69
CA GLN A 71 4.19 -5.64 4.10
C GLN A 71 5.20 -5.31 3.02
N ALA A 72 6.24 -4.56 3.36
CA ALA A 72 7.40 -4.31 2.50
C ALA A 72 8.64 -4.98 3.07
N THR A 73 9.42 -5.61 2.21
CA THR A 73 10.72 -6.22 2.53
C THR A 73 11.75 -5.65 1.56
N ILE A 74 12.73 -4.93 2.10
CA ILE A 74 13.78 -4.25 1.32
C ILE A 74 15.12 -4.85 1.66
N TYR A 75 15.70 -5.56 0.70
CA TYR A 75 17.05 -6.11 0.80
C TYR A 75 18.07 -5.01 0.57
N ASN A 76 19.05 -4.91 1.47
CA ASN A 76 20.08 -3.87 1.40
C ASN A 76 21.37 -4.34 2.08
N ASN A 77 22.44 -3.54 1.98
CA ASN A 77 23.75 -3.81 2.56
C ASN A 77 23.99 -3.12 3.92
N ASN A 78 22.98 -2.52 4.53
CA ASN A 78 23.15 -1.85 5.83
C ASN A 78 22.55 -2.70 6.94
N LEU A 79 23.38 -3.04 7.92
CA LEU A 79 22.94 -3.64 9.18
C LEU A 79 22.40 -2.52 10.08
N PHE A 80 21.10 -2.58 10.36
CA PHE A 80 20.45 -1.66 11.29
C PHE A 80 20.38 -2.31 12.66
N THR A 81 20.93 -1.63 13.66
CA THR A 81 20.86 -2.03 15.05
C THR A 81 20.21 -0.93 15.88
N TYR A 82 19.60 -1.33 16.96
CA TYR A 82 18.97 -0.39 17.90
C TYR A 82 19.52 -0.62 19.30
N ALA A 83 20.17 0.41 19.85
CA ALA A 83 20.72 0.39 21.20
C ALA A 83 20.27 1.64 21.96
N GLY A 84 19.52 1.42 23.03
CA GLY A 84 18.91 2.51 23.80
C GLY A 84 17.87 3.26 22.96
N ASN A 85 18.12 4.52 22.62
CA ASN A 85 17.24 5.37 21.82
C ASN A 85 17.80 5.68 20.41
N ASN A 86 18.91 5.05 20.02
CA ASN A 86 19.59 5.36 18.77
C ASN A 86 19.51 4.19 17.79
N ILE A 87 19.17 4.50 16.53
CA ILE A 87 19.36 3.60 15.42
C ILE A 87 20.76 3.82 14.86
N SER A 88 21.52 2.74 14.75
CA SER A 88 22.81 2.72 14.09
C SER A 88 22.71 1.93 12.80
N ALA A 89 23.22 2.48 11.71
CA ALA A 89 23.31 1.82 10.42
C ALA A 89 24.79 1.62 10.07
N THR A 90 25.18 0.38 9.85
CA THR A 90 26.57 0.02 9.49
C THR A 90 26.55 -0.69 8.15
N VAL A 91 27.35 -0.21 7.21
CA VAL A 91 27.54 -0.88 5.91
C VAL A 91 28.26 -2.20 6.14
N ILE A 92 27.70 -3.27 5.60
CA ILE A 92 28.31 -4.62 5.63
C ILE A 92 28.66 -5.04 4.20
N GLU A 93 29.95 -5.24 3.95
CA GLU A 93 30.45 -5.63 2.63
C GLU A 93 30.34 -7.14 2.36
N GLY A 94 30.12 -7.92 3.42
CA GLY A 94 29.98 -9.38 3.33
C GLY A 94 29.69 -10.04 4.67
N GLY A 95 29.83 -11.38 4.75
CA GLY A 95 29.60 -12.12 5.98
C GLY A 95 28.11 -12.32 6.32
N TYR A 96 27.22 -12.23 5.34
CA TYR A 96 25.80 -12.52 5.51
C TYR A 96 25.21 -13.20 4.27
N GLN A 97 24.18 -14.02 4.47
CA GLN A 97 23.38 -14.61 3.38
C GLN A 97 22.27 -13.68 2.95
N GLN A 98 21.58 -13.06 3.91
CA GLN A 98 20.50 -12.11 3.69
C GLN A 98 20.56 -10.98 4.71
N ASN A 99 20.30 -9.77 4.23
CA ASN A 99 20.12 -8.61 5.09
C ASN A 99 19.00 -7.77 4.51
N TYR A 100 17.95 -7.50 5.31
CA TYR A 100 16.79 -6.76 4.86
C TYR A 100 16.05 -6.05 6.00
N LEU A 101 15.36 -5.00 5.62
CA LEU A 101 14.35 -4.34 6.46
C LEU A 101 12.97 -4.88 6.12
N ARG A 102 12.12 -5.05 7.12
CA ARG A 102 10.71 -5.40 6.95
C ARG A 102 9.84 -4.45 7.74
N MET A 103 8.88 -3.84 7.03
CA MET A 103 7.80 -3.04 7.60
C MET A 103 6.48 -3.76 7.38
N GLN A 104 5.64 -3.80 8.41
CA GLN A 104 4.26 -4.25 8.34
C GLN A 104 3.37 -3.14 8.90
N SER A 105 2.29 -2.83 8.20
CA SER A 105 1.39 -1.76 8.58
C SER A 105 -0.07 -2.06 8.22
N LEU A 106 -0.99 -1.47 8.96
CA LEU A 106 -2.36 -1.28 8.52
C LEU A 106 -2.41 -0.01 7.68
N ALA A 107 -3.19 -0.02 6.61
CA ALA A 107 -3.35 1.10 5.69
C ALA A 107 -4.82 1.52 5.61
N VAL A 108 -5.05 2.83 5.67
CA VAL A 108 -6.37 3.43 5.43
C VAL A 108 -6.25 4.31 4.19
N PRO A 109 -6.61 3.80 3.00
CA PRO A 109 -6.62 4.59 1.77
C PRO A 109 -7.83 5.52 1.72
N LEU A 110 -7.60 6.73 1.19
CA LEU A 110 -8.60 7.70 0.78
C LEU A 110 -8.28 8.12 -0.65
N GLU A 111 -9.16 7.80 -1.59
CA GLU A 111 -8.92 7.92 -3.02
C GLU A 111 -10.01 8.71 -3.73
N LEU A 112 -9.61 9.54 -4.69
CA LEU A 112 -10.49 10.04 -5.74
C LEU A 112 -10.40 9.06 -6.92
N ARG A 113 -11.53 8.54 -7.35
CA ARG A 113 -11.64 7.45 -8.32
C ARG A 113 -12.41 7.91 -9.54
N TRP A 114 -11.75 7.91 -10.68
CA TRP A 114 -12.40 8.17 -11.97
C TRP A 114 -12.45 6.89 -12.80
N ARG A 115 -13.57 6.70 -13.50
CA ARG A 115 -13.78 5.59 -14.42
C ARG A 115 -14.67 5.98 -15.59
N ASN A 116 -14.44 5.39 -16.75
CA ASN A 116 -15.31 5.52 -17.90
C ASN A 116 -16.27 4.32 -18.05
N ALA A 117 -16.74 3.78 -16.92
CA ALA A 117 -17.69 2.68 -16.88
C ALA A 117 -19.11 3.16 -17.28
N THR A 118 -19.84 2.28 -17.95
CA THR A 118 -21.29 2.38 -18.16
C THR A 118 -21.95 1.12 -17.63
N GLU A 119 -23.27 1.15 -17.38
CA GLU A 119 -24.02 0.00 -16.84
C GLU A 119 -23.89 -1.27 -17.68
N THR A 120 -23.59 -1.13 -18.99
CA THR A 120 -23.44 -2.23 -19.94
C THR A 120 -22.00 -2.59 -20.28
N LYS A 121 -21.02 -1.78 -19.85
CA LYS A 121 -19.60 -1.98 -20.17
C LYS A 121 -18.86 -2.56 -18.99
N HIS A 122 -18.42 -3.82 -19.09
CA HIS A 122 -17.63 -4.49 -18.07
C HIS A 122 -16.11 -4.24 -18.20
N ALA A 123 -15.62 -3.82 -19.37
CA ALA A 123 -14.21 -3.47 -19.60
C ALA A 123 -14.08 -1.94 -19.73
N PHE A 124 -13.48 -1.30 -18.76
CA PHE A 124 -13.32 0.16 -18.69
C PHE A 124 -11.98 0.59 -18.10
N TRP A 125 -11.58 1.80 -18.44
CA TRP A 125 -10.43 2.44 -17.86
C TRP A 125 -10.78 3.09 -16.53
N ARG A 126 -9.80 3.09 -15.62
CA ARG A 126 -9.94 3.77 -14.33
C ARG A 126 -8.63 4.43 -13.93
N ILE A 127 -8.74 5.54 -13.24
CA ILE A 127 -7.64 6.25 -12.59
C ILE A 127 -8.07 6.51 -11.17
N HIS A 128 -7.29 6.04 -10.22
CA HIS A 128 -7.47 6.35 -8.82
C HIS A 128 -6.25 7.11 -8.33
N THR A 129 -6.45 8.19 -7.59
CA THR A 129 -5.37 8.95 -6.96
C THR A 129 -5.79 9.32 -5.56
N GLY A 130 -4.85 9.37 -4.64
CA GLY A 130 -5.18 9.72 -3.27
C GLY A 130 -4.02 9.53 -2.31
N VAL A 131 -4.38 9.53 -1.05
CA VAL A 131 -3.46 9.32 0.06
C VAL A 131 -3.86 8.09 0.85
N SER A 132 -2.88 7.40 1.41
CA SER A 132 -3.15 6.38 2.43
C SER A 132 -2.36 6.70 3.70
N VAL A 133 -3.03 6.51 4.83
CA VAL A 133 -2.41 6.61 6.15
C VAL A 133 -2.01 5.20 6.56
N HIS A 134 -0.71 5.00 6.77
CA HIS A 134 -0.17 3.73 7.23
C HIS A 134 0.14 3.81 8.71
N PHE A 135 -0.30 2.81 9.46
CA PHE A 135 -0.04 2.61 10.88
C PHE A 135 0.93 1.44 11.04
N PRO A 136 2.24 1.71 11.22
CA PRO A 136 3.23 0.67 11.39
C PRO A 136 2.95 -0.19 12.62
N MET A 137 2.79 -1.48 12.41
CA MET A 137 2.64 -2.47 13.47
C MET A 137 3.99 -3.08 13.85
N GLN A 138 4.85 -3.26 12.85
CA GLN A 138 6.15 -3.86 13.05
C GLN A 138 7.17 -3.29 12.07
N PHE A 139 8.33 -2.86 12.59
CA PHE A 139 9.49 -2.49 11.79
C PHE A 139 10.71 -3.21 12.34
N LYS A 140 11.36 -4.02 11.50
CA LYS A 140 12.49 -4.86 11.91
C LYS A 140 13.58 -4.89 10.86
N SER A 141 14.82 -4.96 11.35
CA SER A 141 16.00 -5.37 10.58
C SER A 141 16.25 -6.86 10.81
N TYR A 142 16.61 -7.55 9.75
CA TYR A 142 16.97 -8.96 9.74
C TYR A 142 18.32 -9.13 9.08
N ASN A 143 19.21 -9.86 9.76
CA ASN A 143 20.50 -10.25 9.22
C ASN A 143 20.68 -11.75 9.40
N GLN A 144 20.89 -12.48 8.31
CA GLN A 144 21.17 -13.91 8.33
C GLN A 144 22.66 -14.13 8.06
N THR A 145 23.35 -14.71 9.03
CA THR A 145 24.78 -15.07 8.91
C THR A 145 24.99 -16.24 7.91
N PRO A 146 26.21 -16.48 7.44
CA PRO A 146 26.53 -17.62 6.59
C PRO A 146 26.26 -18.97 7.26
N THR A 147 26.29 -19.03 8.58
CA THR A 147 25.96 -20.24 9.36
C THR A 147 24.45 -20.47 9.54
N GLY A 148 23.62 -19.59 8.98
CA GLY A 148 22.16 -19.68 9.03
C GLY A 148 21.51 -19.02 10.24
N GLN A 149 22.29 -18.46 11.17
CA GLN A 149 21.75 -17.74 12.33
C GLN A 149 21.05 -16.45 11.89
N ILE A 150 19.82 -16.22 12.38
CA ILE A 150 19.05 -15.00 12.08
C ILE A 150 19.11 -14.08 13.29
N ASN A 151 19.74 -12.93 13.09
CA ASN A 151 19.72 -11.82 14.04
C ASN A 151 18.62 -10.84 13.66
N THR A 152 17.80 -10.45 14.62
CA THR A 152 16.66 -9.55 14.39
C THR A 152 16.73 -8.39 15.36
N ALA A 153 16.63 -7.17 14.84
CA ALA A 153 16.49 -5.96 15.65
C ALA A 153 15.14 -5.29 15.36
N LYS A 154 14.36 -5.03 16.42
CA LYS A 154 13.16 -4.19 16.31
C LYS A 154 13.62 -2.74 16.23
N LEU A 155 13.13 -2.04 15.21
CA LEU A 155 13.44 -0.63 14.98
C LEU A 155 12.24 0.25 15.37
N PRO A 156 12.45 1.44 15.92
CA PRO A 156 11.38 2.41 16.10
C PRO A 156 10.90 2.91 14.73
N SER A 157 9.60 2.96 14.57
CA SER A 157 8.94 3.52 13.39
C SER A 157 8.21 4.80 13.76
N LYS A 158 7.97 5.66 12.80
CA LYS A 158 7.02 6.76 12.99
C LYS A 158 5.63 6.19 13.33
N GLY A 159 4.85 6.94 14.12
CA GLY A 159 3.49 6.52 14.51
C GLY A 159 2.55 6.39 13.32
N THR A 160 2.73 7.24 12.31
CA THR A 160 1.98 7.19 11.05
C THR A 160 2.88 7.58 9.88
N ILE A 161 2.61 6.97 8.72
CA ILE A 161 3.29 7.29 7.46
C ILE A 161 2.20 7.63 6.45
N LEU A 162 2.32 8.79 5.81
CA LEU A 162 1.47 9.20 4.70
C LEU A 162 2.09 8.73 3.38
N ARG A 163 1.28 8.13 2.52
CA ARG A 163 1.69 7.66 1.20
C ARG A 163 0.78 8.26 0.13
N LEU A 164 1.36 8.84 -0.89
CA LEU A 164 0.66 9.21 -2.11
C LEU A 164 0.54 7.98 -3.02
N ASN A 165 -0.63 7.81 -3.63
CA ASN A 165 -0.92 6.70 -4.52
C ASN A 165 -1.52 7.19 -5.83
N VAL A 166 -1.10 6.58 -6.94
CA VAL A 166 -1.72 6.71 -8.24
C VAL A 166 -1.87 5.31 -8.83
N HIS A 167 -3.09 4.96 -9.23
CA HIS A 167 -3.41 3.69 -9.86
C HIS A 167 -4.01 3.96 -11.23
N PHE A 168 -3.51 3.26 -12.22
CA PHE A 168 -4.04 3.28 -13.57
C PHE A 168 -4.48 1.86 -13.94
N GLY A 169 -5.74 1.69 -14.28
CA GLY A 169 -6.32 0.37 -14.45
C GLY A 169 -7.18 0.20 -15.69
N PHE A 170 -7.18 -1.03 -16.18
CA PHE A 170 -8.09 -1.48 -17.21
C PHE A 170 -8.68 -2.84 -16.79
N ASN A 171 -9.99 -2.95 -16.82
CA ASN A 171 -10.72 -4.13 -16.37
C ASN A 171 -10.30 -4.52 -14.93
N THR A 172 -9.73 -5.70 -14.71
CA THR A 172 -9.31 -6.20 -13.39
C THR A 172 -7.90 -5.75 -13.00
N TRP A 173 -7.07 -5.36 -13.97
CA TRP A 173 -5.66 -5.07 -13.75
C TRP A 173 -5.40 -3.60 -13.45
N ASN A 174 -4.50 -3.35 -12.50
CA ASN A 174 -4.02 -2.01 -12.18
C ASN A 174 -2.49 -1.99 -12.14
N ILE A 175 -1.92 -0.90 -12.65
CA ILE A 175 -0.52 -0.50 -12.41
C ILE A 175 -0.57 0.62 -11.39
N SER A 176 0.33 0.58 -10.40
CA SER A 176 0.32 1.51 -9.28
C SER A 176 1.70 2.10 -9.06
N ILE A 177 1.72 3.38 -8.74
CA ILE A 177 2.90 4.09 -8.24
C ILE A 177 2.53 4.66 -6.88
N ALA A 178 3.43 4.48 -5.92
CA ALA A 178 3.24 4.97 -4.56
C ALA A 178 4.52 5.63 -4.05
N HIS A 179 4.37 6.68 -3.26
CA HIS A 179 5.49 7.41 -2.65
C HIS A 179 5.18 7.74 -1.20
N ASP A 180 6.04 7.29 -0.29
CA ASP A 180 5.95 7.62 1.13
C ASP A 180 6.46 9.05 1.36
N LEU A 181 5.63 9.92 1.94
CA LEU A 181 5.97 11.32 2.20
C LEU A 181 6.91 11.50 3.41
N GLN A 182 7.13 10.43 4.15
CA GLN A 182 7.91 10.45 5.38
C GLN A 182 8.79 9.20 5.46
N PRO A 183 9.98 9.31 6.09
CA PRO A 183 10.80 8.13 6.33
C PRO A 183 10.10 7.16 7.30
N TRP A 184 10.41 5.88 7.21
CA TRP A 184 9.84 4.83 8.08
C TRP A 184 10.34 4.92 9.52
N ALA A 185 11.61 5.33 9.69
CA ALA A 185 12.24 5.46 10.99
C ALA A 185 12.06 6.87 11.59
N VAL A 186 12.21 6.95 12.90
CA VAL A 186 12.27 8.20 13.67
C VAL A 186 13.70 8.74 13.65
#